data_2fa73c3d22569830627acb767a493d0b
#
_entry.id   2fa73c3d22569830627acb767a493d0b
#
_cell.length_a   1.000
_cell.length_b   1.000
_cell.length_c   1.000
_cell.angle_alpha   90.00
_cell.angle_beta   90.00
_cell.angle_gamma   90.00
#
_symmetry.space_group_name_H-M   'P 1'
#
loop_
_entity.id
_entity.type
_entity.pdbx_description
1 polymer ?
#
loop_
_entity_poly.entity_id
_entity_poly.type
_entity_poly.pdbx_seq_one_letter_code
_entity_poly.pdbx_strand_id
1 'polypeptide(L)'
;MNLMNKFLLFFPKYLIKLFLIINFIGIPSISFAENEMGVSTFMYHRFGEDRYPTTSVTKEQFQSHIKYIIENNIDVISLEEIISKLENDEKFNEKSIAFSVDDAYLSFFEYAWPIFKKYKIPVTLFVSTDIIDSNTAGYMSWSQIKQFIDEGGSIGQHTSTHLHMPLNSKKYVKEDLLNSHKSFMKNIGFVPKLFAYPYGETSLAIIELLKELNINHAFGQHSGVISSHENHYYLPRFSLNENFGTSDRFEFAVNSFPLQIDQFSPEDM
;
A
#
# COMPACT_ATOMS: atom_id res chain seq x y z
N MET A 1 8.44 13.50 -95.43
CA MET A 1 9.67 14.28 -95.51
C MET A 1 10.41 14.12 -94.23
N ASN A 2 11.48 13.43 -94.35
CA ASN A 2 12.67 13.28 -93.48
C ASN A 2 12.56 12.55 -92.16
N LEU A 3 13.13 11.37 -92.17
CA LEU A 3 14.55 11.00 -91.97
C LEU A 3 14.94 11.33 -90.50
N MET A 4 15.45 10.46 -89.73
CA MET A 4 16.54 9.52 -89.80
C MET A 4 16.72 8.76 -88.56
N ASN A 5 16.88 7.53 -88.68
CA ASN A 5 18.05 6.66 -88.44
C ASN A 5 18.31 6.30 -86.97
N LYS A 6 18.02 5.06 -86.74
CA LYS A 6 18.93 3.98 -86.36
C LYS A 6 20.22 4.42 -85.65
N PHE A 7 20.33 4.09 -84.41
CA PHE A 7 21.56 3.53 -83.84
C PHE A 7 21.22 2.47 -82.80
N LEU A 8 21.31 1.21 -83.22
CA LEU A 8 21.46 0.07 -82.30
C LEU A 8 22.91 0.17 -81.79
N LEU A 9 23.04 0.21 -80.46
CA LEU A 9 24.32 -0.14 -79.85
C LEU A 9 24.00 -1.14 -78.69
N PHE A 10 24.59 -2.26 -78.90
CA PHE A 10 24.68 -3.40 -77.95
C PHE A 10 25.20 -2.93 -76.58
N PHE A 11 24.46 -3.21 -75.52
CA PHE A 11 25.03 -3.26 -74.19
C PHE A 11 24.83 -4.65 -73.60
N PRO A 12 25.91 -5.24 -73.06
CA PRO A 12 25.88 -6.61 -72.58
C PRO A 12 25.07 -6.71 -71.24
N LYS A 13 24.33 -7.80 -71.15
CA LYS A 13 23.62 -8.23 -69.93
C LYS A 13 24.64 -8.58 -68.86
N TYR A 14 24.96 -7.68 -67.97
CA TYR A 14 25.42 -8.03 -66.61
C TYR A 14 24.62 -7.20 -65.65
N LEU A 15 23.48 -7.80 -65.22
CA LEU A 15 22.72 -7.33 -64.07
C LEU A 15 23.53 -7.70 -62.83
N ILE A 16 24.33 -6.78 -62.34
CA ILE A 16 24.90 -6.88 -61.01
C ILE A 16 23.75 -6.65 -60.04
N LYS A 17 23.22 -7.78 -59.47
CA LYS A 17 22.35 -7.71 -58.30
C LYS A 17 23.21 -7.25 -57.12
N LEU A 18 23.24 -5.94 -56.93
CA LEU A 18 23.74 -5.35 -55.67
C LEU A 18 22.74 -5.68 -54.60
N PHE A 19 22.93 -6.79 -53.87
CA PHE A 19 22.25 -7.09 -52.66
C PHE A 19 22.76 -6.08 -51.61
N LEU A 20 22.01 -5.00 -51.40
CA LEU A 20 22.15 -4.17 -50.21
C LEU A 20 21.75 -5.02 -48.99
N ILE A 21 22.75 -5.63 -48.37
CA ILE A 21 22.61 -6.19 -47.02
C ILE A 21 22.56 -4.95 -46.13
N ILE A 22 21.32 -4.47 -45.87
CA ILE A 22 21.06 -3.55 -44.75
C ILE A 22 21.29 -4.38 -43.50
N ASN A 23 22.49 -4.30 -42.94
CA ASN A 23 22.74 -4.72 -41.58
C ASN A 23 21.84 -3.82 -40.73
N PHE A 24 20.70 -4.38 -40.28
CA PHE A 24 19.95 -3.88 -39.15
C PHE A 24 20.88 -4.01 -37.91
N ILE A 25 21.73 -3.02 -37.73
CA ILE A 25 22.33 -2.80 -36.42
C ILE A 25 21.13 -2.52 -35.53
N GLY A 26 20.69 -3.49 -34.79
CA GLY A 26 19.66 -3.32 -33.78
C GLY A 26 20.13 -2.21 -32.85
N ILE A 27 19.53 -1.05 -33.02
CA ILE A 27 19.66 0.02 -32.02
C ILE A 27 19.12 -0.64 -30.76
N PRO A 28 19.93 -0.83 -29.71
CA PRO A 28 19.38 -1.31 -28.45
C PRO A 28 18.27 -0.32 -28.10
N SER A 29 17.04 -0.79 -28.04
CA SER A 29 15.95 -0.02 -27.46
C SER A 29 16.41 0.28 -26.05
N ILE A 30 16.79 1.53 -25.79
CA ILE A 30 16.97 2.03 -24.44
C ILE A 30 15.56 1.97 -23.86
N SER A 31 15.24 0.87 -23.21
CA SER A 31 14.09 0.78 -22.35
C SER A 31 14.40 1.76 -21.22
N PHE A 32 13.84 2.95 -21.28
CA PHE A 32 13.69 3.76 -20.09
C PHE A 32 12.87 2.90 -19.15
N ALA A 33 13.46 2.51 -18.04
CA ALA A 33 12.71 1.87 -16.97
C ALA A 33 11.58 2.85 -16.64
N GLU A 34 10.36 2.46 -16.93
CA GLU A 34 9.19 3.27 -16.63
C GLU A 34 9.18 3.38 -15.10
N ASN A 35 9.29 4.62 -14.59
CA ASN A 35 9.35 4.87 -13.16
C ASN A 35 8.08 4.34 -12.52
N GLU A 36 8.23 3.45 -11.56
CA GLU A 36 7.12 2.90 -10.81
C GLU A 36 6.41 4.03 -10.04
N MET A 37 5.08 4.09 -10.10
CA MET A 37 4.28 5.14 -9.47
C MET A 37 4.06 4.88 -7.98
N GLY A 38 3.96 3.61 -7.60
CA GLY A 38 3.79 3.18 -6.20
C GLY A 38 2.44 3.52 -5.59
N VAL A 39 2.27 3.11 -4.31
CA VAL A 39 1.04 3.32 -3.54
C VAL A 39 1.33 4.07 -2.25
N SER A 40 0.67 5.21 -2.03
CA SER A 40 0.70 5.92 -0.75
C SER A 40 -0.36 5.33 0.19
N THR A 41 0.07 4.63 1.23
CA THR A 41 -0.85 4.05 2.24
C THR A 41 -0.99 4.99 3.42
N PHE A 42 -2.22 5.29 3.79
CA PHE A 42 -2.56 6.19 4.90
C PHE A 42 -3.06 5.41 6.12
N MET A 43 -2.69 5.90 7.29
CA MET A 43 -3.06 5.32 8.58
C MET A 43 -3.80 6.35 9.43
N TYR A 44 -5.02 6.01 9.80
CA TYR A 44 -5.83 6.72 10.79
C TYR A 44 -5.94 5.92 12.09
N HIS A 45 -6.50 6.57 13.13
CA HIS A 45 -6.92 5.91 14.37
C HIS A 45 -8.30 6.43 14.80
N ARG A 46 -8.40 7.70 15.23
CA ARG A 46 -9.62 8.35 15.76
C ARG A 46 -10.13 9.44 14.83
N PHE A 47 -11.39 9.80 14.97
CA PHE A 47 -12.06 10.79 14.12
C PHE A 47 -12.90 11.76 14.95
N GLY A 48 -12.50 13.04 15.00
CA GLY A 48 -13.22 14.10 15.70
C GLY A 48 -13.21 13.96 17.22
N GLU A 49 -12.12 13.43 17.77
CA GLU A 49 -11.89 13.31 19.21
C GLU A 49 -10.80 14.31 19.63
N ASP A 50 -11.12 15.58 19.78
CA ASP A 50 -10.19 16.71 20.04
C ASP A 50 -9.31 16.51 21.29
N ARG A 51 -9.72 15.62 22.18
CA ARG A 51 -8.96 15.24 23.36
C ARG A 51 -7.67 14.48 23.03
N TYR A 52 -7.58 13.92 21.81
CA TYR A 52 -6.50 13.04 21.38
C TYR A 52 -5.85 13.49 20.07
N PRO A 53 -5.32 14.72 19.99
CA PRO A 53 -4.86 15.32 18.71
C PRO A 53 -3.71 14.58 18.03
N THR A 54 -2.97 13.76 18.77
CA THR A 54 -1.85 12.96 18.23
C THR A 54 -2.30 11.67 17.54
N THR A 55 -3.55 11.25 17.74
CA THR A 55 -4.13 10.04 17.14
C THR A 55 -5.47 10.31 16.44
N SER A 56 -6.06 11.49 16.62
CA SER A 56 -7.32 11.89 15.99
C SER A 56 -7.05 12.83 14.81
N VAL A 57 -7.82 12.67 13.75
CA VAL A 57 -8.04 13.74 12.76
C VAL A 57 -9.32 14.49 13.12
N THR A 58 -9.39 15.78 12.81
CA THR A 58 -10.68 16.47 12.93
C THR A 58 -11.66 15.98 11.87
N LYS A 59 -12.95 16.17 12.10
CA LYS A 59 -13.97 15.82 11.09
C LYS A 59 -13.78 16.59 9.79
N GLU A 60 -13.36 17.82 9.87
CA GLU A 60 -13.08 18.72 8.74
C GLU A 60 -11.87 18.22 7.94
N GLN A 61 -10.79 17.82 8.62
CA GLN A 61 -9.63 17.23 7.96
C GLN A 61 -10.03 15.95 7.19
N PHE A 62 -10.72 15.03 7.86
CA PHE A 62 -11.18 13.80 7.21
C PHE A 62 -12.09 14.08 6.01
N GLN A 63 -13.05 15.00 6.15
CA GLN A 63 -13.92 15.39 5.03
C GLN A 63 -13.13 16.02 3.88
N SER A 64 -12.10 16.80 4.16
CA SER A 64 -11.23 17.39 3.12
C SER A 64 -10.44 16.33 2.36
N HIS A 65 -9.95 15.27 3.05
CA HIS A 65 -9.27 14.14 2.40
C HIS A 65 -10.21 13.40 1.44
N ILE A 66 -11.43 13.07 1.91
CA ILE A 66 -12.44 12.40 1.05
C ILE A 66 -12.82 13.29 -0.14
N LYS A 67 -13.02 14.58 0.09
CA LYS A 67 -13.31 15.54 -0.98
C LYS A 67 -12.20 15.58 -2.03
N TYR A 68 -10.94 15.67 -1.59
CA TYR A 68 -9.78 15.67 -2.49
C TYR A 68 -9.72 14.42 -3.37
N ILE A 69 -9.94 13.24 -2.79
CA ILE A 69 -9.97 11.96 -3.52
C ILE A 69 -11.02 11.98 -4.62
N ILE A 70 -12.24 12.44 -4.30
CA ILE A 70 -13.37 12.43 -5.24
C ILE A 70 -13.16 13.46 -6.36
N GLU A 71 -12.76 14.69 -6.00
CA GLU A 71 -12.61 15.79 -6.97
C GLU A 71 -11.45 15.53 -7.95
N ASN A 72 -10.41 14.81 -7.53
CA ASN A 72 -9.24 14.50 -8.36
C ASN A 72 -9.29 13.09 -8.96
N ASN A 73 -10.38 12.33 -8.75
CA ASN A 73 -10.52 10.95 -9.22
C ASN A 73 -9.33 10.07 -8.84
N ILE A 74 -8.86 10.20 -7.59
CA ILE A 74 -7.73 9.41 -7.09
C ILE A 74 -8.15 7.94 -6.99
N ASP A 75 -7.36 7.07 -7.57
CA ASP A 75 -7.57 5.62 -7.47
C ASP A 75 -7.27 5.14 -6.05
N VAL A 76 -8.22 4.41 -5.45
CA VAL A 76 -8.08 3.89 -4.09
C VAL A 76 -8.22 2.37 -4.11
N ILE A 77 -7.11 1.69 -3.84
CA ILE A 77 -7.04 0.23 -3.82
C ILE A 77 -7.05 -0.32 -2.39
N SER A 78 -7.38 -1.59 -2.23
CA SER A 78 -7.33 -2.25 -0.93
C SER A 78 -5.90 -2.65 -0.54
N LEU A 79 -5.64 -2.87 0.76
CA LEU A 79 -4.35 -3.43 1.19
C LEU A 79 -4.16 -4.85 0.65
N GLU A 80 -5.23 -5.63 0.50
CA GLU A 80 -5.19 -6.96 -0.12
C GLU A 80 -4.74 -6.92 -1.58
N GLU A 81 -5.15 -5.89 -2.33
CA GLU A 81 -4.70 -5.70 -3.70
C GLU A 81 -3.20 -5.33 -3.75
N ILE A 82 -2.73 -4.46 -2.85
CA ILE A 82 -1.30 -4.16 -2.72
C ILE A 82 -0.52 -5.45 -2.46
N ILE A 83 -0.97 -6.26 -1.50
CA ILE A 83 -0.30 -7.51 -1.16
C ILE A 83 -0.30 -8.49 -2.34
N SER A 84 -1.42 -8.60 -3.05
CA SER A 84 -1.50 -9.46 -4.25
C SER A 84 -0.48 -9.05 -5.32
N LYS A 85 -0.31 -7.75 -5.55
CA LYS A 85 0.69 -7.24 -6.49
C LYS A 85 2.12 -7.55 -6.02
N LEU A 86 2.42 -7.32 -4.74
CA LEU A 86 3.73 -7.63 -4.16
C LEU A 86 4.06 -9.13 -4.22
N GLU A 87 3.09 -10.01 -3.94
CA GLU A 87 3.27 -11.48 -4.01
C GLU A 87 3.52 -11.98 -5.45
N ASN A 88 3.06 -11.25 -6.46
CA ASN A 88 3.22 -11.57 -7.88
C ASN A 88 4.36 -10.80 -8.55
N ASP A 89 5.18 -10.05 -7.81
CA ASP A 89 6.22 -9.16 -8.33
C ASP A 89 5.70 -8.17 -9.39
N GLU A 90 4.44 -7.73 -9.23
CA GLU A 90 3.81 -6.76 -10.14
C GLU A 90 4.18 -5.34 -9.74
N LYS A 91 4.52 -4.52 -10.75
CA LYS A 91 4.78 -3.10 -10.56
C LYS A 91 3.49 -2.30 -10.40
N PHE A 92 3.58 -1.23 -9.62
CA PHE A 92 2.52 -0.22 -9.50
C PHE A 92 2.71 0.85 -10.60
N ASN A 93 2.14 0.58 -11.78
CA ASN A 93 2.30 1.44 -12.96
C ASN A 93 1.41 2.68 -12.92
N GLU A 94 0.34 2.63 -12.12
CA GLU A 94 -0.58 3.74 -11.91
C GLU A 94 -0.50 4.20 -10.46
N LYS A 95 -0.63 5.51 -10.26
CA LYS A 95 -0.64 6.06 -8.92
C LYS A 95 -1.94 5.76 -8.22
N SER A 96 -1.85 5.11 -7.10
CA SER A 96 -3.00 4.81 -6.24
C SER A 96 -2.70 5.10 -4.78
N ILE A 97 -3.73 5.11 -3.97
CA ILE A 97 -3.64 5.23 -2.52
C ILE A 97 -4.39 4.10 -1.83
N ALA A 98 -4.11 3.90 -0.54
CA ALA A 98 -4.86 2.93 0.27
C ALA A 98 -5.05 3.45 1.70
N PHE A 99 -6.04 2.90 2.41
CA PHE A 99 -6.37 3.32 3.76
C PHE A 99 -6.33 2.17 4.76
N SER A 100 -5.80 2.48 5.93
CA SER A 100 -5.88 1.66 7.12
C SER A 100 -6.34 2.48 8.33
N VAL A 101 -6.93 1.80 9.31
CA VAL A 101 -7.31 2.37 10.60
C VAL A 101 -6.82 1.43 11.68
N ASP A 102 -6.11 1.96 12.67
CA ASP A 102 -5.57 1.15 13.77
C ASP A 102 -6.46 1.27 15.02
N ASP A 103 -6.36 0.29 15.93
CA ASP A 103 -6.94 0.22 17.28
C ASP A 103 -8.45 -0.04 17.38
N ALA A 104 -9.22 0.08 16.32
CA ALA A 104 -10.67 -0.11 16.34
C ALA A 104 -11.41 0.85 17.30
N TYR A 105 -11.07 2.13 17.33
CA TYR A 105 -11.82 3.13 18.10
C TYR A 105 -13.26 3.29 17.59
N LEU A 106 -14.17 3.54 18.52
CA LEU A 106 -15.60 3.67 18.20
C LEU A 106 -15.89 4.81 17.23
N SER A 107 -15.13 5.91 17.29
CA SER A 107 -15.28 7.05 16.38
C SER A 107 -15.03 6.68 14.91
N PHE A 108 -14.20 5.69 14.62
CA PHE A 108 -14.09 5.14 13.26
C PHE A 108 -15.42 4.57 12.79
N PHE A 109 -16.01 3.65 13.55
CA PHE A 109 -17.25 2.96 13.18
C PHE A 109 -18.44 3.92 13.06
N GLU A 110 -18.56 4.85 14.01
CA GLU A 110 -19.71 5.77 14.07
C GLU A 110 -19.63 6.90 13.06
N TYR A 111 -18.42 7.39 12.77
CA TYR A 111 -18.25 8.58 11.92
C TYR A 111 -17.62 8.30 10.56
N ALA A 112 -16.44 7.64 10.53
CA ALA A 112 -15.69 7.50 9.29
C ALA A 112 -16.18 6.34 8.41
N TRP A 113 -16.53 5.20 8.99
CA TRP A 113 -16.98 4.03 8.23
C TRP A 113 -18.20 4.29 7.34
N PRO A 114 -19.28 4.96 7.79
CA PRO A 114 -20.39 5.33 6.91
C PRO A 114 -19.98 6.15 5.68
N ILE A 115 -18.93 6.97 5.82
CA ILE A 115 -18.40 7.81 4.73
C ILE A 115 -17.57 6.96 3.75
N PHE A 116 -16.64 6.14 4.24
CA PHE A 116 -15.89 5.18 3.43
C PHE A 116 -16.83 4.28 2.61
N LYS A 117 -17.84 3.71 3.28
CA LYS A 117 -18.86 2.87 2.64
C LYS A 117 -19.66 3.61 1.58
N LYS A 118 -20.11 4.84 1.86
CA LYS A 118 -20.87 5.67 0.91
C LYS A 118 -20.12 5.87 -0.41
N TYR A 119 -18.83 6.11 -0.34
CA TYR A 119 -17.99 6.37 -1.50
C TYR A 119 -17.28 5.11 -2.03
N LYS A 120 -17.56 3.93 -1.44
CA LYS A 120 -16.97 2.64 -1.81
C LYS A 120 -15.43 2.66 -1.72
N ILE A 121 -14.90 3.39 -0.78
CA ILE A 121 -13.46 3.48 -0.51
C ILE A 121 -13.07 2.27 0.35
N PRO A 122 -12.18 1.38 -0.12
CA PRO A 122 -11.70 0.25 0.67
C PRO A 122 -10.88 0.73 1.87
N VAL A 123 -11.04 0.07 3.01
CA VAL A 123 -10.29 0.35 4.23
C VAL A 123 -10.08 -0.92 5.04
N THR A 124 -8.87 -1.08 5.60
CA THR A 124 -8.51 -2.18 6.48
C THR A 124 -8.43 -1.69 7.92
N LEU A 125 -9.13 -2.37 8.84
CA LEU A 125 -9.11 -2.12 10.28
C LEU A 125 -8.15 -3.08 10.98
N PHE A 126 -7.10 -2.57 11.62
CA PHE A 126 -6.18 -3.35 12.43
C PHE A 126 -6.63 -3.36 13.89
N VAL A 127 -6.82 -4.57 14.46
CA VAL A 127 -7.49 -4.76 15.74
C VAL A 127 -6.57 -5.36 16.79
N SER A 128 -6.46 -4.69 17.93
CA SER A 128 -5.90 -5.24 19.16
C SER A 128 -7.02 -5.94 19.95
N THR A 129 -6.94 -7.28 20.10
CA THR A 129 -8.10 -8.08 20.48
C THR A 129 -8.48 -8.00 21.95
N ASP A 130 -7.53 -7.80 22.86
CA ASP A 130 -7.79 -7.79 24.31
C ASP A 130 -8.69 -6.63 24.73
N ILE A 131 -8.48 -5.46 24.12
CA ILE A 131 -9.31 -4.26 24.39
C ILE A 131 -10.77 -4.45 23.95
N ILE A 132 -10.97 -5.21 22.85
CA ILE A 132 -12.30 -5.54 22.33
C ILE A 132 -12.95 -6.65 23.17
N ASP A 133 -12.20 -7.69 23.56
CA ASP A 133 -12.65 -8.76 24.43
C ASP A 133 -13.10 -8.22 25.80
N SER A 134 -12.44 -7.18 26.29
CA SER A 134 -12.75 -6.49 27.54
C SER A 134 -13.94 -5.53 27.44
N ASN A 135 -14.56 -5.36 26.28
CA ASN A 135 -15.63 -4.40 26.00
C ASN A 135 -15.31 -2.99 26.51
N THR A 136 -14.09 -2.53 26.27
CA THR A 136 -13.61 -1.24 26.75
C THR A 136 -14.38 -0.10 26.09
N ALA A 137 -14.85 0.85 26.90
CA ALA A 137 -15.57 2.02 26.39
C ALA A 137 -14.71 2.86 25.44
N GLY A 138 -15.30 3.35 24.35
CA GLY A 138 -14.61 4.13 23.30
C GLY A 138 -13.98 3.27 22.19
N TYR A 139 -14.12 1.96 22.27
CA TYR A 139 -13.71 1.02 21.21
C TYR A 139 -14.92 0.30 20.62
N MET A 140 -14.75 -0.24 19.42
CA MET A 140 -15.76 -1.08 18.78
C MET A 140 -15.97 -2.37 19.60
N SER A 141 -17.19 -2.91 19.55
CA SER A 141 -17.47 -4.27 19.97
C SER A 141 -17.22 -5.28 18.85
N TRP A 142 -17.10 -6.57 19.20
CA TRP A 142 -17.05 -7.63 18.18
C TRP A 142 -18.26 -7.66 17.27
N SER A 143 -19.44 -7.25 17.75
CA SER A 143 -20.63 -7.12 16.90
C SER A 143 -20.47 -6.05 15.83
N GLN A 144 -19.90 -4.89 16.18
CA GLN A 144 -19.62 -3.82 15.24
C GLN A 144 -18.49 -4.19 14.26
N ILE A 145 -17.47 -4.92 14.72
CA ILE A 145 -16.41 -5.45 13.84
C ILE A 145 -16.98 -6.45 12.83
N LYS A 146 -17.89 -7.36 13.26
CA LYS A 146 -18.59 -8.25 12.34
C LYS A 146 -19.43 -7.48 11.32
N GLN A 147 -20.19 -6.50 11.77
CA GLN A 147 -20.97 -5.64 10.88
C GLN A 147 -20.06 -4.92 9.85
N PHE A 148 -18.93 -4.40 10.29
CA PHE A 148 -17.94 -3.77 9.40
C PHE A 148 -17.45 -4.74 8.31
N ILE A 149 -17.13 -6.00 8.70
CA ILE A 149 -16.71 -7.06 7.75
C ILE A 149 -17.85 -7.42 6.80
N ASP A 150 -19.07 -7.63 7.31
CA ASP A 150 -20.26 -7.98 6.52
C ASP A 150 -20.63 -6.87 5.51
N GLU A 151 -20.30 -5.64 5.84
CA GLU A 151 -20.51 -4.47 4.99
C GLU A 151 -19.34 -4.20 3.99
N GLY A 152 -18.34 -5.10 3.93
CA GLY A 152 -17.24 -5.07 2.96
C GLY A 152 -15.94 -4.44 3.46
N GLY A 153 -15.81 -4.18 4.75
CA GLY A 153 -14.54 -3.75 5.37
C GLY A 153 -13.55 -4.90 5.52
N SER A 154 -12.26 -4.60 5.40
CA SER A 154 -11.17 -5.56 5.62
C SER A 154 -10.64 -5.48 7.04
N ILE A 155 -10.09 -6.59 7.55
CA ILE A 155 -9.57 -6.65 8.91
C ILE A 155 -8.13 -7.19 8.95
N GLY A 156 -7.32 -6.64 9.84
CA GLY A 156 -5.95 -7.05 10.12
C GLY A 156 -5.68 -7.20 11.62
N GLN A 157 -4.53 -7.74 11.95
CA GLN A 157 -4.07 -7.98 13.31
C GLN A 157 -3.25 -6.81 13.82
N HIS A 158 -3.38 -6.50 15.14
CA HIS A 158 -2.60 -5.48 15.83
C HIS A 158 -2.14 -5.95 17.21
N THR A 159 -1.71 -7.23 17.33
CA THR A 159 -1.43 -7.97 18.56
C THR A 159 -2.69 -8.20 19.42
N SER A 160 -2.55 -8.83 20.58
CA SER A 160 -3.67 -8.94 21.55
C SER A 160 -3.78 -7.70 22.41
N THR A 161 -2.67 -7.29 23.03
CA THR A 161 -2.64 -6.25 24.07
C THR A 161 -2.09 -4.90 23.58
N HIS A 162 -2.04 -4.66 22.27
CA HIS A 162 -1.31 -3.52 21.68
C HIS A 162 0.15 -3.49 22.15
N LEU A 163 0.80 -4.66 22.10
CA LEU A 163 2.09 -4.92 22.72
C LEU A 163 3.23 -4.15 22.00
N HIS A 164 4.05 -3.43 22.76
CA HIS A 164 5.31 -2.88 22.23
C HIS A 164 6.33 -4.02 22.06
N MET A 165 6.26 -4.68 20.90
CA MET A 165 6.91 -5.96 20.64
C MET A 165 8.44 -5.95 20.84
N PRO A 166 9.21 -4.92 20.37
CA PRO A 166 10.66 -4.88 20.55
C PRO A 166 11.14 -4.82 22.00
N LEU A 167 10.30 -4.36 22.92
CA LEU A 167 10.64 -4.25 24.34
C LEU A 167 10.35 -5.54 25.12
N ASN A 168 9.85 -6.58 24.45
CA ASN A 168 9.40 -7.81 25.09
C ASN A 168 10.19 -9.04 24.62
N SER A 169 10.23 -10.10 25.42
CA SER A 169 10.87 -11.35 25.01
C SER A 169 10.13 -12.00 23.85
N LYS A 170 10.85 -12.69 22.94
CA LYS A 170 10.24 -13.45 21.83
C LYS A 170 9.11 -14.39 22.31
N LYS A 171 9.28 -15.02 23.48
CA LYS A 171 8.27 -15.90 24.06
C LYS A 171 6.99 -15.14 24.39
N TYR A 172 7.09 -13.99 25.04
CA TYR A 172 5.92 -13.19 25.42
C TYR A 172 5.21 -12.62 24.19
N VAL A 173 5.96 -12.12 23.20
CA VAL A 173 5.40 -11.67 21.92
C VAL A 173 4.63 -12.82 21.23
N LYS A 174 5.20 -14.04 21.21
CA LYS A 174 4.52 -15.20 20.62
C LYS A 174 3.23 -15.55 21.34
N GLU A 175 3.23 -15.52 22.68
CA GLU A 175 2.03 -15.76 23.49
C GLU A 175 0.94 -14.72 23.22
N ASP A 176 1.29 -13.45 23.13
CA ASP A 176 0.36 -12.36 22.80
C ASP A 176 -0.27 -12.55 21.41
N LEU A 177 0.54 -12.80 20.37
CA LEU A 177 0.05 -13.06 19.01
C LEU A 177 -0.87 -14.29 18.96
N LEU A 178 -0.54 -15.38 19.66
CA LEU A 178 -1.38 -16.57 19.71
C LEU A 178 -2.70 -16.31 20.45
N ASN A 179 -2.71 -15.43 21.45
CA ASN A 179 -3.94 -15.01 22.12
C ASN A 179 -4.82 -14.19 21.18
N SER A 180 -4.22 -13.27 20.40
CA SER A 180 -4.93 -12.56 19.32
C SER A 180 -5.57 -13.54 18.33
N HIS A 181 -4.83 -14.55 17.85
CA HIS A 181 -5.35 -15.56 16.93
C HIS A 181 -6.56 -16.31 17.51
N LYS A 182 -6.49 -16.70 18.80
CA LYS A 182 -7.61 -17.38 19.49
C LYS A 182 -8.85 -16.49 19.56
N SER A 183 -8.67 -15.20 19.85
CA SER A 183 -9.76 -14.25 19.94
C SER A 183 -10.41 -14.03 18.57
N PHE A 184 -9.64 -13.83 17.50
CA PHE A 184 -10.17 -13.74 16.14
C PHE A 184 -10.96 -15.00 15.75
N MET A 185 -10.38 -16.19 15.93
CA MET A 185 -11.07 -17.45 15.63
C MET A 185 -12.37 -17.60 16.38
N LYS A 186 -12.40 -17.26 17.68
CA LYS A 186 -13.59 -17.31 18.52
C LYS A 186 -14.68 -16.37 18.05
N ASN A 187 -14.31 -15.15 17.67
CA ASN A 187 -15.28 -14.07 17.46
C ASN A 187 -15.68 -13.91 15.99
N ILE A 188 -14.77 -14.06 15.01
CA ILE A 188 -15.06 -13.89 13.60
C ILE A 188 -14.82 -15.13 12.73
N GLY A 189 -14.30 -16.23 13.32
CA GLY A 189 -14.16 -17.53 12.64
C GLY A 189 -12.91 -17.70 11.78
N PHE A 190 -12.05 -16.71 11.68
CA PHE A 190 -10.78 -16.78 10.96
C PHE A 190 -9.72 -15.88 11.61
N VAL A 191 -8.44 -16.09 11.26
CA VAL A 191 -7.32 -15.24 11.65
C VAL A 191 -6.97 -14.34 10.45
N PRO A 192 -7.01 -13.00 10.58
CA PRO A 192 -6.63 -12.10 9.52
C PRO A 192 -5.16 -12.31 9.10
N LYS A 193 -4.83 -12.11 7.81
CA LYS A 193 -3.47 -12.30 7.29
C LYS A 193 -2.62 -11.04 7.33
N LEU A 194 -3.25 -9.86 7.29
CA LEU A 194 -2.56 -8.57 7.38
C LEU A 194 -2.21 -8.27 8.82
N PHE A 195 -1.07 -7.63 9.02
CA PHE A 195 -0.57 -7.24 10.34
C PHE A 195 -0.09 -5.79 10.32
N ALA A 196 -0.35 -5.03 11.38
CA ALA A 196 0.29 -3.77 11.65
C ALA A 196 1.02 -3.83 13.00
N TYR A 197 2.25 -3.31 13.03
CA TYR A 197 3.01 -3.25 14.29
C TYR A 197 2.47 -2.16 15.20
N PRO A 198 2.08 -2.45 16.46
CA PRO A 198 1.86 -1.41 17.46
C PRO A 198 3.09 -0.48 17.53
N TYR A 199 2.85 0.83 17.58
CA TYR A 199 3.88 1.87 17.54
C TYR A 199 4.72 1.90 16.25
N GLY A 200 4.42 1.07 15.27
CA GLY A 200 5.17 0.95 14.01
C GLY A 200 6.54 0.31 14.14
N GLU A 201 6.90 -0.27 15.27
CA GLU A 201 8.25 -0.76 15.56
C GLU A 201 8.36 -2.28 15.48
N THR A 202 9.48 -2.74 14.92
CA THR A 202 9.78 -4.17 14.78
C THR A 202 11.30 -4.46 14.94
N SER A 203 11.66 -5.72 14.84
CA SER A 203 13.04 -6.20 14.79
C SER A 203 13.13 -7.47 13.93
N LEU A 204 14.32 -7.84 13.51
CA LEU A 204 14.52 -9.09 12.75
C LEU A 204 13.96 -10.31 13.49
N ALA A 205 14.12 -10.37 14.81
CA ALA A 205 13.59 -11.48 15.62
C ALA A 205 12.06 -11.54 15.63
N ILE A 206 11.38 -10.38 15.55
CA ILE A 206 9.92 -10.29 15.45
C ILE A 206 9.47 -10.68 14.04
N ILE A 207 10.16 -10.21 13.00
CA ILE A 207 9.86 -10.60 11.61
C ILE A 207 9.93 -12.13 11.45
N GLU A 208 10.98 -12.77 11.98
CA GLU A 208 11.09 -14.24 11.95
C GLU A 208 9.94 -14.91 12.73
N LEU A 209 9.48 -14.31 13.81
CA LEU A 209 8.32 -14.83 14.53
C LEU A 209 7.00 -14.69 13.74
N LEU A 210 6.80 -13.59 13.02
CA LEU A 210 5.65 -13.43 12.14
C LEU A 210 5.65 -14.50 11.04
N LYS A 211 6.82 -14.79 10.44
CA LYS A 211 6.98 -15.89 9.47
C LYS A 211 6.61 -17.25 10.05
N GLU A 212 7.08 -17.55 11.28
CA GLU A 212 6.71 -18.77 12.01
C GLU A 212 5.19 -18.91 12.20
N LEU A 213 4.47 -17.79 12.29
CA LEU A 213 3.02 -17.73 12.47
C LEU A 213 2.23 -17.57 11.16
N ASN A 214 2.90 -17.68 10.02
CA ASN A 214 2.32 -17.50 8.67
C ASN A 214 1.69 -16.12 8.45
N ILE A 215 2.24 -15.08 9.07
CA ILE A 215 1.94 -13.68 8.79
C ILE A 215 3.02 -13.20 7.81
N ASN A 216 2.65 -12.96 6.56
CA ASN A 216 3.61 -12.72 5.49
C ASN A 216 3.79 -11.24 5.13
N HIS A 217 2.88 -10.37 5.60
CA HIS A 217 2.92 -8.95 5.29
C HIS A 217 2.61 -8.13 6.54
N ALA A 218 3.42 -7.10 6.78
CA ALA A 218 3.28 -6.27 7.96
C ALA A 218 3.57 -4.80 7.66
N PHE A 219 2.78 -3.91 8.27
CA PHE A 219 2.84 -2.48 8.09
C PHE A 219 3.47 -1.78 9.29
N GLY A 220 4.42 -0.87 9.02
CA GLY A 220 4.99 0.05 9.99
C GLY A 220 4.23 1.36 10.10
N GLN A 221 4.87 2.38 10.71
CA GLN A 221 4.36 3.76 10.81
C GLN A 221 5.32 4.79 10.21
N HIS A 222 6.38 4.34 9.52
CA HIS A 222 7.26 5.25 8.81
C HIS A 222 6.60 5.71 7.50
N SER A 223 6.80 6.98 7.16
CA SER A 223 6.27 7.55 5.91
C SER A 223 7.04 7.05 4.71
N GLY A 224 6.33 6.71 3.65
CA GLY A 224 6.89 6.24 2.39
C GLY A 224 5.81 5.81 1.42
N VAL A 225 6.21 5.57 0.17
CA VAL A 225 5.35 5.05 -0.91
C VAL A 225 5.74 3.61 -1.16
N ILE A 226 4.79 2.71 -1.14
CA ILE A 226 5.03 1.28 -1.39
C ILE A 226 5.38 1.10 -2.86
N SER A 227 6.49 0.41 -3.12
CA SER A 227 6.93 -0.05 -4.44
C SER A 227 7.02 -1.57 -4.47
N SER A 228 7.20 -2.16 -5.65
CA SER A 228 7.39 -3.61 -5.82
C SER A 228 8.65 -4.16 -5.13
N HIS A 229 9.57 -3.28 -4.71
CA HIS A 229 10.83 -3.67 -4.06
C HIS A 229 10.82 -3.49 -2.53
N GLU A 230 9.70 -3.09 -1.96
CA GLU A 230 9.60 -2.86 -0.51
C GLU A 230 9.75 -4.15 0.30
N ASN A 231 10.22 -3.98 1.54
CA ASN A 231 10.25 -5.09 2.51
C ASN A 231 8.81 -5.45 2.93
N HIS A 232 8.30 -6.59 2.51
CA HIS A 232 6.95 -7.06 2.80
C HIS A 232 6.62 -7.13 4.30
N TYR A 233 7.63 -7.18 5.17
CA TYR A 233 7.46 -7.20 6.62
C TYR A 233 7.59 -5.81 7.27
N TYR A 234 7.74 -4.74 6.47
CA TYR A 234 7.84 -3.38 7.03
C TYR A 234 7.37 -2.34 6.00
N LEU A 235 6.14 -2.50 5.54
CA LEU A 235 5.52 -1.61 4.55
C LEU A 235 5.22 -0.24 5.16
N PRO A 236 5.52 0.87 4.45
CA PRO A 236 5.32 2.22 4.97
C PRO A 236 3.85 2.65 4.99
N ARG A 237 3.51 3.55 5.92
CA ARG A 237 2.20 4.21 5.99
C ARG A 237 2.37 5.67 6.44
N PHE A 238 1.72 6.58 5.75
CA PHE A 238 1.63 7.98 6.18
C PHE A 238 0.63 8.10 7.33
N SER A 239 1.11 8.54 8.51
CA SER A 239 0.24 8.76 9.67
C SER A 239 -0.58 10.04 9.50
N LEU A 240 -1.88 9.95 9.77
CA LEU A 240 -2.83 11.06 9.74
C LEU A 240 -3.43 11.30 11.13
N ASN A 241 -3.20 12.50 11.64
CA ASN A 241 -3.75 13.02 12.90
C ASN A 241 -3.91 14.54 12.78
N GLU A 242 -4.32 15.24 13.83
CA GLU A 242 -4.54 16.70 13.76
C GLU A 242 -3.29 17.48 13.30
N ASN A 243 -2.09 17.02 13.68
CA ASN A 243 -0.83 17.66 13.29
C ASN A 243 -0.39 17.30 11.85
N PHE A 244 -0.74 16.11 11.39
CA PHE A 244 -0.28 15.55 10.11
C PHE A 244 -1.42 15.29 9.11
N GLY A 245 -2.63 15.71 9.41
CA GLY A 245 -3.81 15.54 8.58
C GLY A 245 -4.27 16.80 7.86
N THR A 246 -3.43 17.83 7.72
CA THR A 246 -3.77 19.02 6.92
C THR A 246 -3.90 18.65 5.44
N SER A 247 -4.76 19.38 4.70
CA SER A 247 -4.98 19.13 3.27
C SER A 247 -3.70 19.13 2.46
N ASP A 248 -2.81 20.09 2.70
CA ASP A 248 -1.53 20.22 1.97
C ASP A 248 -0.62 18.99 2.20
N ARG A 249 -0.56 18.47 3.43
CA ARG A 249 0.23 17.27 3.73
C ARG A 249 -0.38 16.01 3.16
N PHE A 250 -1.70 15.89 3.18
CA PHE A 250 -2.40 14.79 2.54
C PHE A 250 -2.16 14.78 1.04
N GLU A 251 -2.35 15.93 0.38
CA GLU A 251 -2.08 16.11 -1.04
C GLU A 251 -0.61 15.82 -1.39
N PHE A 252 0.34 16.32 -0.59
CA PHE A 252 1.76 15.99 -0.76
C PHE A 252 2.00 14.48 -0.70
N ALA A 253 1.46 13.79 0.30
CA ALA A 253 1.63 12.35 0.46
C ALA A 253 0.95 11.56 -0.68
N VAL A 254 -0.24 11.98 -1.14
CA VAL A 254 -0.90 11.41 -2.32
C VAL A 254 -0.01 11.54 -3.56
N ASN A 255 0.70 12.66 -3.72
CA ASN A 255 1.55 12.93 -4.90
C ASN A 255 3.01 12.50 -4.74
N SER A 256 3.38 11.85 -3.63
CA SER A 256 4.74 11.32 -3.42
C SER A 256 5.02 10.10 -4.32
N PHE A 257 6.29 9.82 -4.55
CA PHE A 257 6.77 8.71 -5.37
C PHE A 257 7.66 7.78 -4.53
N PRO A 258 7.83 6.51 -4.93
CA PRO A 258 8.81 5.61 -4.31
C PRO A 258 10.22 6.19 -4.38
N LEU A 259 11.04 5.87 -3.38
CA LEU A 259 12.46 6.19 -3.44
C LEU A 259 13.11 5.35 -4.55
N GLN A 260 13.80 6.02 -5.47
CA GLN A 260 14.56 5.34 -6.52
C GLN A 260 15.90 4.88 -5.95
N ILE A 261 16.03 3.59 -5.65
CA ILE A 261 17.25 3.00 -5.08
C ILE A 261 18.42 3.06 -6.07
N ASP A 262 18.15 3.08 -7.37
CA ASP A 262 19.16 3.11 -8.44
C ASP A 262 19.98 4.42 -8.54
N GLN A 263 19.66 5.42 -7.72
CA GLN A 263 20.40 6.71 -7.71
C GLN A 263 21.55 6.75 -6.70
N PHE A 264 21.67 5.72 -5.84
CA PHE A 264 22.77 5.64 -4.89
C PHE A 264 23.73 4.52 -5.28
N SER A 265 24.88 4.89 -5.86
CA SER A 265 25.94 3.91 -6.04
C SER A 265 26.56 3.57 -4.68
N PRO A 266 27.14 2.37 -4.50
CA PRO A 266 27.90 2.04 -3.27
C PRO A 266 29.08 2.99 -3.02
N GLU A 267 29.45 3.78 -4.00
CA GLU A 267 30.53 4.79 -3.92
C GLU A 267 30.05 6.12 -3.31
N ASP A 268 28.72 6.30 -3.17
CA ASP A 268 28.11 7.51 -2.60
C ASP A 268 27.81 7.35 -1.09
N MET A 269 28.15 6.22 -0.47
CA MET A 269 28.07 5.92 0.96
C MET A 269 29.45 5.90 1.60
#